data_10877c479ac62b4f2ec4f2f14aa97051
#
_entry.id   10877c479ac62b4f2ec4f2f14aa97051
#
_cell.length_a   1.000
_cell.length_b   1.000
_cell.length_c   1.000
_cell.angle_alpha   90.00
_cell.angle_beta   90.00
_cell.angle_gamma   90.00
#
_symmetry.space_group_name_H-M   'P 1'
#
loop_
_entity.id
_entity.type
_entity.pdbx_description
1 polymer ?
#
loop_
_entity_poly.entity_id
_entity_poly.type
_entity_poly.pdbx_seq_one_letter_code
_entity_poly.pdbx_strand_id
1 'polypeptide(L)'
;MCGAIPKYLSLGFILEEGLTMAEFWDILVSIKGASERAGIHIVTGDTKVVERGKGDKIFINTSGIGELHPQADISIKNVKAGDKVIVSGHIATHGMAIMSVREGLEFETTLESDTAPLNHTILALLDEFGHDIHLLRDPTRGGVATVLNEIARDRNVGVTRVGIDLKQAAIPVLDEVAGACELLGLDPLYVANEGVFLAIVATEVADAFLEKLRTLDYGHSAAIIGEVVAEHPGQVVLTSRIGGRRVVNMLVGEQLPRIC
;
A
#
# COMPACT_ATOMS: atom_id res chain seq x y z
N MET A 1 4.57 -6.37 -5.21
CA MET A 1 3.16 -6.77 -5.44
C MET A 1 2.97 -7.69 -6.64
N CYS A 2 3.86 -7.71 -7.63
CA CYS A 2 3.77 -8.61 -8.79
C CYS A 2 4.39 -10.01 -8.59
N GLY A 3 4.83 -10.36 -7.39
CA GLY A 3 5.46 -11.66 -7.09
C GLY A 3 6.87 -11.82 -7.64
N ALA A 4 7.61 -10.74 -7.86
CA ALA A 4 8.97 -10.79 -8.35
C ALA A 4 10.00 -10.61 -7.22
N ILE A 5 11.11 -11.32 -7.33
CA ILE A 5 12.32 -11.14 -6.52
C ILE A 5 13.05 -9.91 -7.10
N PRO A 6 13.09 -8.77 -6.41
CA PRO A 6 13.72 -7.57 -6.95
C PRO A 6 15.24 -7.74 -7.04
N LYS A 7 15.83 -7.24 -8.12
CA LYS A 7 17.28 -7.34 -8.37
C LYS A 7 17.92 -5.96 -8.58
N TYR A 8 17.35 -5.17 -9.46
CA TYR A 8 17.95 -3.92 -9.92
C TYR A 8 16.95 -2.78 -9.95
N LEU A 9 17.44 -1.57 -9.70
CA LEU A 9 16.71 -0.32 -9.88
C LEU A 9 17.46 0.61 -10.82
N SER A 10 16.72 1.34 -11.63
CA SER A 10 17.17 2.59 -12.20
C SER A 10 16.66 3.76 -11.34
N LEU A 11 17.41 4.87 -11.32
CA LEU A 11 17.13 6.03 -10.48
C LEU A 11 17.27 7.31 -11.29
N GLY A 12 16.14 7.95 -11.60
CA GLY A 12 16.10 9.23 -12.30
C GLY A 12 15.84 10.37 -11.35
N PHE A 13 16.57 11.49 -11.52
CA PHE A 13 16.37 12.73 -10.78
C PHE A 13 15.98 13.87 -11.69
N ILE A 14 15.00 14.67 -11.25
CA ILE A 14 14.80 16.03 -11.76
C ILE A 14 15.06 16.97 -10.59
N LEU A 15 16.12 17.74 -10.68
CA LEU A 15 16.58 18.67 -9.64
C LEU A 15 16.25 20.09 -10.06
N GLU A 16 15.65 20.86 -9.16
CA GLU A 16 15.45 22.28 -9.36
C GLU A 16 16.65 23.08 -8.91
N GLU A 17 17.04 24.12 -9.67
CA GLU A 17 18.08 25.07 -9.28
C GLU A 17 17.78 25.70 -7.91
N GLY A 18 18.73 25.57 -6.98
CA GLY A 18 18.61 26.05 -5.61
C GLY A 18 18.52 24.92 -4.58
N LEU A 19 18.34 23.67 -5.00
CA LEU A 19 18.60 22.53 -4.14
C LEU A 19 20.08 22.50 -3.78
N THR A 20 20.40 22.50 -2.48
CA THR A 20 21.80 22.51 -2.05
C THR A 20 22.44 21.12 -2.21
N MET A 21 23.77 21.10 -2.40
CA MET A 21 24.51 19.85 -2.46
C MET A 21 24.43 19.05 -1.14
N ALA A 22 24.26 19.73 -0.01
CA ALA A 22 24.09 19.08 1.28
C ALA A 22 22.75 18.34 1.36
N GLU A 23 21.63 19.02 1.02
CA GLU A 23 20.30 18.40 0.98
C GLU A 23 20.28 17.20 -0.01
N PHE A 24 20.89 17.38 -1.19
CA PHE A 24 20.95 16.30 -2.17
C PHE A 24 21.77 15.11 -1.67
N TRP A 25 22.88 15.36 -0.97
CA TRP A 25 23.71 14.32 -0.38
C TRP A 25 22.94 13.52 0.68
N ASP A 26 22.20 14.17 1.57
CA ASP A 26 21.39 13.52 2.61
C ASP A 26 20.32 12.59 1.97
N ILE A 27 19.69 13.04 0.87
CA ILE A 27 18.75 12.21 0.10
C ILE A 27 19.46 10.98 -0.48
N LEU A 28 20.65 11.13 -1.07
CA LEU A 28 21.42 10.00 -1.62
C LEU A 28 21.83 8.99 -0.56
N VAL A 29 22.22 9.45 0.63
CA VAL A 29 22.53 8.58 1.78
C VAL A 29 21.30 7.81 2.22
N SER A 30 20.13 8.45 2.27
CA SER A 30 18.86 7.81 2.59
C SER A 30 18.47 6.75 1.55
N ILE A 31 18.61 7.05 0.25
CA ILE A 31 18.35 6.11 -0.86
C ILE A 31 19.28 4.91 -0.75
N LYS A 32 20.59 5.13 -0.49
CA LYS A 32 21.55 4.06 -0.29
C LYS A 32 21.12 3.14 0.85
N GLY A 33 20.78 3.70 2.01
CA GLY A 33 20.31 2.91 3.16
C GLY A 33 19.04 2.12 2.85
N ALA A 34 18.10 2.68 2.10
CA ALA A 34 16.89 1.98 1.68
C ALA A 34 17.20 0.82 0.72
N SER A 35 18.08 1.03 -0.27
CA SER A 35 18.48 -0.02 -1.21
C SER A 35 19.23 -1.17 -0.53
N GLU A 36 20.09 -0.85 0.45
CA GLU A 36 20.81 -1.86 1.25
C GLU A 36 19.84 -2.69 2.10
N ARG A 37 18.86 -2.06 2.76
CA ARG A 37 17.82 -2.79 3.53
C ARG A 37 16.96 -3.67 2.64
N ALA A 38 16.64 -3.21 1.43
CA ALA A 38 15.87 -4.00 0.46
C ALA A 38 16.71 -5.06 -0.26
N GLY A 39 18.04 -5.06 -0.13
CA GLY A 39 18.93 -5.99 -0.81
C GLY A 39 18.96 -5.83 -2.34
N ILE A 40 18.73 -4.61 -2.86
CA ILE A 40 18.67 -4.31 -4.30
C ILE A 40 19.79 -3.38 -4.74
N HIS A 41 20.18 -3.51 -6.02
CA HIS A 41 21.26 -2.71 -6.59
C HIS A 41 20.70 -1.61 -7.50
N ILE A 42 21.14 -0.37 -7.28
CA ILE A 42 20.91 0.72 -8.22
C ILE A 42 22.01 0.64 -9.28
N VAL A 43 21.63 0.32 -10.50
CA VAL A 43 22.60 -0.02 -11.58
C VAL A 43 22.71 1.06 -12.65
N THR A 44 21.75 1.94 -12.74
CA THR A 44 21.73 3.06 -13.71
C THR A 44 20.84 4.19 -13.23
N GLY A 45 21.02 5.35 -13.81
CA GLY A 45 20.19 6.50 -13.54
C GLY A 45 20.51 7.65 -14.50
N ASP A 46 19.72 8.70 -14.38
CA ASP A 46 19.92 9.96 -15.09
C ASP A 46 19.54 11.14 -14.20
N THR A 47 20.13 12.29 -14.47
CA THR A 47 19.86 13.51 -13.72
C THR A 47 19.60 14.68 -14.67
N LYS A 48 18.43 15.28 -14.55
CA LYS A 48 18.06 16.51 -15.24
C LYS A 48 18.00 17.63 -14.23
N VAL A 49 18.64 18.75 -14.54
CA VAL A 49 18.48 20.01 -13.80
C VAL A 49 17.48 20.89 -14.54
N VAL A 50 16.55 21.49 -13.81
CA VAL A 50 15.56 22.45 -14.32
C VAL A 50 15.72 23.80 -13.61
N GLU A 51 15.26 24.86 -14.25
CA GLU A 51 15.31 26.21 -13.73
C GLU A 51 14.47 26.38 -12.46
N ARG A 52 14.83 27.33 -11.62
CA ARG A 52 14.07 27.68 -10.40
C ARG A 52 12.61 28.02 -10.73
N GLY A 53 11.67 27.48 -9.95
CA GLY A 53 10.23 27.63 -10.14
C GLY A 53 9.63 26.69 -11.18
N LYS A 54 10.42 25.73 -11.70
CA LYS A 54 9.94 24.70 -12.66
C LYS A 54 9.79 23.30 -12.04
N GLY A 55 10.12 23.16 -10.78
CA GLY A 55 10.02 21.92 -10.04
C GLY A 55 9.49 22.11 -8.62
N ASP A 56 9.70 21.10 -7.78
CA ASP A 56 9.40 21.09 -6.35
C ASP A 56 10.66 20.62 -5.60
N LYS A 57 11.76 21.33 -5.78
CA LYS A 57 13.14 20.99 -5.37
C LYS A 57 13.67 19.75 -6.05
N ILE A 58 13.04 18.58 -5.86
CA ILE A 58 13.48 17.30 -6.39
C ILE A 58 12.30 16.38 -6.71
N PHE A 59 12.33 15.76 -7.90
CA PHE A 59 11.52 14.60 -8.22
C PHE A 59 12.43 13.39 -8.37
N ILE A 60 12.01 12.27 -7.79
CA ILE A 60 12.73 11.00 -7.81
C ILE A 60 11.84 9.97 -8.51
N ASN A 61 12.36 9.36 -9.57
CA ASN A 61 11.67 8.30 -10.30
C ASN A 61 12.51 7.03 -10.27
N THR A 62 11.87 5.90 -9.94
CA THR A 62 12.51 4.59 -9.92
C THR A 62 11.80 3.62 -10.85
N SER A 63 12.58 2.74 -11.49
CA SER A 63 12.05 1.58 -12.20
C SER A 63 12.81 0.33 -11.76
N GLY A 64 12.05 -0.71 -11.40
CA GLY A 64 12.62 -1.95 -10.89
C GLY A 64 12.58 -3.09 -11.90
N ILE A 65 13.61 -3.94 -11.86
CA ILE A 65 13.67 -5.20 -12.57
C ILE A 65 13.85 -6.31 -11.54
N GLY A 66 13.06 -7.37 -11.67
CA GLY A 66 13.12 -8.56 -10.83
C GLY A 66 12.90 -9.83 -11.63
N GLU A 67 13.17 -10.93 -10.98
CA GLU A 67 12.91 -12.28 -11.48
C GLU A 67 11.62 -12.80 -10.87
N LEU A 68 10.71 -13.34 -11.68
CA LEU A 68 9.45 -13.85 -11.16
C LEU A 68 9.73 -15.01 -10.18
N HIS A 69 9.13 -14.93 -9.00
CA HIS A 69 9.25 -15.99 -8.01
C HIS A 69 8.60 -17.28 -8.54
N PRO A 70 9.24 -18.46 -8.40
CA PRO A 70 8.74 -19.70 -9.02
C PRO A 70 7.32 -20.10 -8.61
N GLN A 71 6.90 -19.74 -7.40
CA GLN A 71 5.57 -20.05 -6.87
C GLN A 71 4.58 -18.90 -7.00
N ALA A 72 4.97 -17.77 -7.59
CA ALA A 72 4.08 -16.63 -7.74
C ALA A 72 3.13 -16.80 -8.93
N ASP A 73 1.83 -16.70 -8.66
CA ASP A 73 0.78 -16.56 -9.68
C ASP A 73 -0.18 -15.45 -9.23
N ILE A 74 0.35 -14.24 -9.11
CA ILE A 74 -0.38 -13.08 -8.60
C ILE A 74 -1.20 -12.47 -9.73
N SER A 75 -2.51 -12.70 -9.69
CA SER A 75 -3.41 -12.21 -10.73
C SER A 75 -4.82 -11.97 -10.19
N ILE A 76 -5.45 -10.89 -10.63
CA ILE A 76 -6.86 -10.64 -10.34
C ILE A 76 -7.79 -11.76 -10.83
N LYS A 77 -7.36 -12.54 -11.82
CA LYS A 77 -8.11 -13.69 -12.33
C LYS A 77 -8.22 -14.84 -11.33
N ASN A 78 -7.32 -14.89 -10.36
CA ASN A 78 -7.30 -15.91 -9.33
C ASN A 78 -8.24 -15.60 -8.15
N VAL A 79 -8.69 -14.34 -8.07
CA VAL A 79 -9.61 -13.89 -7.00
C VAL A 79 -10.99 -14.53 -7.18
N LYS A 80 -11.49 -15.18 -6.14
CA LYS A 80 -12.77 -15.88 -6.13
C LYS A 80 -13.55 -15.65 -4.83
N ALA A 81 -14.85 -15.86 -4.88
CA ALA A 81 -15.70 -15.80 -3.69
C ALA A 81 -15.24 -16.82 -2.64
N GLY A 82 -15.19 -16.39 -1.39
CA GLY A 82 -14.65 -17.10 -0.24
C GLY A 82 -13.26 -16.64 0.18
N ASP A 83 -12.47 -16.07 -0.73
CA ASP A 83 -11.13 -15.57 -0.41
C ASP A 83 -11.18 -14.53 0.70
N LYS A 84 -10.13 -14.51 1.53
CA LYS A 84 -10.00 -13.53 2.61
C LYS A 84 -9.17 -12.32 2.17
N VAL A 85 -9.60 -11.15 2.62
CA VAL A 85 -8.89 -9.88 2.42
C VAL A 85 -8.09 -9.58 3.68
N ILE A 86 -6.77 -9.54 3.56
CA ILE A 86 -5.83 -9.31 4.66
C ILE A 86 -5.10 -8.00 4.39
N VAL A 87 -4.95 -7.17 5.43
CA VAL A 87 -4.07 -6.01 5.43
C VAL A 87 -2.86 -6.29 6.29
N SER A 88 -1.67 -5.86 5.84
CA SER A 88 -0.42 -6.17 6.55
C SER A 88 -0.17 -5.33 7.80
N GLY A 89 -0.82 -4.18 7.95
CA GLY A 89 -0.57 -3.26 9.06
C GLY A 89 -1.62 -2.18 9.22
N HIS A 90 -1.33 -1.21 10.08
CA HIS A 90 -2.21 -0.06 10.30
C HIS A 90 -2.32 0.77 9.03
N ILE A 91 -3.57 1.12 8.66
CA ILE A 91 -3.84 1.94 7.48
C ILE A 91 -3.84 3.43 7.80
N ALA A 92 -3.68 4.26 6.78
CA ALA A 92 -3.76 5.72 6.80
C ALA A 92 -2.57 6.43 7.47
N THR A 93 -1.57 5.71 7.96
CA THR A 93 -0.45 6.30 8.73
C THR A 93 0.40 7.23 7.86
N HIS A 94 0.79 6.80 6.64
CA HIS A 94 1.57 7.65 5.73
C HIS A 94 0.85 8.96 5.42
N GLY A 95 -0.38 8.86 4.93
CA GLY A 95 -1.14 10.05 4.52
C GLY A 95 -1.32 11.04 5.68
N MET A 96 -1.59 10.56 6.88
CA MET A 96 -1.72 11.43 8.06
C MET A 96 -0.38 11.99 8.52
N ALA A 97 0.73 11.25 8.44
CA ALA A 97 2.06 11.75 8.72
C ALA A 97 2.44 12.92 7.80
N ILE A 98 2.17 12.81 6.50
CA ILE A 98 2.44 13.88 5.53
C ILE A 98 1.51 15.08 5.76
N MET A 99 0.22 14.84 5.99
CA MET A 99 -0.75 15.91 6.24
C MET A 99 -0.44 16.68 7.53
N SER A 100 0.01 16.00 8.59
CA SER A 100 0.38 16.67 9.83
C SER A 100 1.48 17.71 9.63
N VAL A 101 2.50 17.37 8.83
CA VAL A 101 3.59 18.30 8.50
C VAL A 101 3.12 19.45 7.62
N ARG A 102 2.28 19.17 6.61
CA ARG A 102 1.79 20.19 5.66
C ARG A 102 0.82 21.19 6.28
N GLU A 103 -0.08 20.71 7.12
CA GLU A 103 -1.10 21.53 7.78
C GLU A 103 -0.64 22.09 9.12
N GLY A 104 0.59 21.76 9.55
CA GLY A 104 1.14 22.18 10.85
C GLY A 104 0.33 21.63 12.03
N LEU A 105 -0.22 20.42 11.88
CA LEU A 105 -0.96 19.77 12.97
C LEU A 105 0.03 19.23 13.99
N GLU A 106 -0.11 19.68 15.22
CA GLU A 106 0.65 19.14 16.36
C GLU A 106 -0.14 18.02 17.01
N PHE A 107 0.42 16.82 17.01
CA PHE A 107 -0.11 15.68 17.76
C PHE A 107 0.75 15.46 19.02
N GLU A 108 0.19 14.82 20.03
CA GLU A 108 0.94 14.45 21.26
C GLU A 108 2.11 13.50 20.96
N THR A 109 1.98 12.72 19.87
CA THR A 109 3.02 11.82 19.37
C THR A 109 3.39 12.17 17.93
N THR A 110 4.66 12.00 17.58
CA THR A 110 5.12 12.17 16.19
C THR A 110 4.61 11.00 15.36
N LEU A 111 3.75 11.29 14.37
CA LEU A 111 3.36 10.31 13.36
C LEU A 111 4.48 10.15 12.34
N GLU A 112 5.02 8.95 12.23
CA GLU A 112 6.00 8.59 11.22
C GLU A 112 5.32 7.89 10.04
N SER A 113 5.85 8.08 8.83
CA SER A 113 5.39 7.36 7.65
C SER A 113 5.58 5.85 7.79
N ASP A 114 4.64 5.08 7.27
CA ASP A 114 4.71 3.62 7.20
C ASP A 114 5.65 3.09 6.10
N THR A 115 6.34 3.95 5.37
CA THR A 115 7.26 3.57 4.27
C THR A 115 8.22 2.46 4.66
N ALA A 116 8.18 1.34 3.94
CA ALA A 116 8.90 0.13 4.28
C ALA A 116 9.31 -0.70 3.06
N PRO A 117 10.48 -1.39 3.08
CA PRO A 117 10.86 -2.36 2.05
C PRO A 117 10.14 -3.70 2.29
N LEU A 118 9.04 -3.93 1.60
CA LEU A 118 8.17 -5.09 1.79
C LEU A 118 8.65 -6.38 1.11
N ASN A 119 9.71 -6.32 0.31
CA ASN A 119 10.14 -7.44 -0.53
C ASN A 119 10.47 -8.72 0.26
N HIS A 120 11.18 -8.61 1.39
CA HIS A 120 11.54 -9.78 2.20
C HIS A 120 10.31 -10.45 2.80
N THR A 121 9.37 -9.66 3.32
CA THR A 121 8.10 -10.14 3.84
C THR A 121 7.26 -10.85 2.77
N ILE A 122 7.13 -10.24 1.59
CA ILE A 122 6.39 -10.84 0.47
C ILE A 122 7.05 -12.13 -0.01
N LEU A 123 8.38 -12.18 -0.12
CA LEU A 123 9.07 -13.39 -0.56
C LEU A 123 8.91 -14.55 0.43
N ALA A 124 9.02 -14.27 1.74
CA ALA A 124 8.79 -15.28 2.77
C ALA A 124 7.36 -15.85 2.75
N LEU A 125 6.36 -15.02 2.41
CA LEU A 125 4.98 -15.47 2.25
C LEU A 125 4.80 -16.27 0.95
N LEU A 126 5.44 -15.89 -0.15
CA LEU A 126 5.41 -16.65 -1.40
C LEU A 126 6.08 -18.01 -1.27
N ASP A 127 7.20 -18.10 -0.54
CA ASP A 127 7.88 -19.36 -0.26
C ASP A 127 6.98 -20.38 0.45
N GLU A 128 6.08 -19.91 1.33
CA GLU A 128 5.25 -20.77 2.16
C GLU A 128 3.86 -21.03 1.55
N PHE A 129 3.23 -20.02 0.96
CA PHE A 129 1.84 -20.07 0.50
C PHE A 129 1.67 -20.07 -1.03
N GLY A 130 2.68 -19.62 -1.77
CA GLY A 130 2.75 -19.74 -3.22
C GLY A 130 1.47 -19.33 -3.95
N HIS A 131 0.86 -20.29 -4.64
CA HIS A 131 -0.34 -20.08 -5.45
C HIS A 131 -1.63 -19.80 -4.64
N ASP A 132 -1.64 -20.02 -3.33
CA ASP A 132 -2.76 -19.67 -2.47
C ASP A 132 -2.84 -18.15 -2.20
N ILE A 133 -1.81 -17.40 -2.58
CA ILE A 133 -1.83 -15.95 -2.64
C ILE A 133 -2.35 -15.54 -4.00
N HIS A 134 -3.63 -15.20 -4.10
CA HIS A 134 -4.27 -14.88 -5.37
C HIS A 134 -3.94 -13.48 -5.87
N LEU A 135 -3.85 -12.48 -4.97
CA LEU A 135 -3.55 -11.10 -5.34
C LEU A 135 -2.80 -10.38 -4.22
N LEU A 136 -1.86 -9.53 -4.62
CA LEU A 136 -1.17 -8.57 -3.75
C LEU A 136 -1.31 -7.17 -4.35
N ARG A 137 -1.65 -6.19 -3.53
CA ARG A 137 -1.79 -4.78 -3.94
C ARG A 137 -1.32 -3.84 -2.84
N ASP A 138 -0.74 -2.74 -3.25
CA ASP A 138 -0.35 -1.62 -2.41
C ASP A 138 -1.47 -0.56 -2.40
N PRO A 139 -2.07 -0.26 -1.24
CA PRO A 139 -3.16 0.71 -1.15
C PRO A 139 -2.61 2.15 -1.04
N THR A 140 -1.93 2.62 -2.08
CA THR A 140 -1.36 3.96 -2.17
C THR A 140 -2.44 5.01 -2.42
N ARG A 141 -2.55 5.58 -3.61
CA ARG A 141 -3.53 6.62 -3.94
C ARG A 141 -4.97 6.17 -3.76
N GLY A 142 -5.73 6.92 -2.96
CA GLY A 142 -7.12 6.60 -2.64
C GLY A 142 -7.28 5.39 -1.72
N GLY A 143 -6.17 4.92 -1.13
CA GLY A 143 -6.11 3.96 -0.04
C GLY A 143 -6.73 2.60 -0.36
N VAL A 144 -7.10 1.91 0.69
CA VAL A 144 -7.75 0.59 0.65
C VAL A 144 -9.05 0.61 -0.16
N ALA A 145 -9.83 1.68 -0.03
CA ALA A 145 -11.10 1.84 -0.73
C ALA A 145 -10.94 1.77 -2.25
N THR A 146 -9.96 2.48 -2.80
CA THR A 146 -9.72 2.50 -4.25
C THR A 146 -9.29 1.14 -4.76
N VAL A 147 -8.28 0.53 -4.13
CA VAL A 147 -7.76 -0.78 -4.52
C VAL A 147 -8.84 -1.85 -4.52
N LEU A 148 -9.65 -1.93 -3.45
CA LEU A 148 -10.71 -2.93 -3.38
C LEU A 148 -11.83 -2.69 -4.39
N ASN A 149 -12.15 -1.42 -4.70
CA ASN A 149 -13.09 -1.11 -5.77
C ASN A 149 -12.55 -1.46 -7.16
N GLU A 150 -11.24 -1.27 -7.43
CA GLU A 150 -10.61 -1.73 -8.67
C GLU A 150 -10.77 -3.24 -8.83
N ILE A 151 -10.48 -4.00 -7.78
CA ILE A 151 -10.61 -5.45 -7.77
C ILE A 151 -12.06 -5.89 -8.02
N ALA A 152 -13.03 -5.33 -7.28
CA ALA A 152 -14.45 -5.69 -7.41
C ALA A 152 -15.03 -5.33 -8.78
N ARG A 153 -14.56 -4.23 -9.40
CA ARG A 153 -15.10 -3.67 -10.65
C ARG A 153 -14.36 -4.14 -11.90
N ASP A 154 -13.30 -4.93 -11.78
CA ASP A 154 -12.53 -5.37 -12.94
C ASP A 154 -13.47 -6.04 -13.96
N ARG A 155 -13.31 -5.66 -15.25
CA ARG A 155 -14.10 -6.13 -16.38
C ARG A 155 -13.25 -6.80 -17.45
N ASN A 156 -11.99 -7.09 -17.14
CA ASN A 156 -11.12 -7.76 -18.09
C ASN A 156 -11.67 -9.14 -18.47
N VAL A 157 -11.40 -9.56 -19.68
CA VAL A 157 -11.84 -10.87 -20.18
C VAL A 157 -11.23 -11.98 -19.31
N GLY A 158 -12.09 -12.87 -18.80
CA GLY A 158 -11.71 -13.98 -17.94
C GLY A 158 -11.66 -13.65 -16.45
N VAL A 159 -12.02 -12.42 -16.04
CA VAL A 159 -12.19 -12.07 -14.63
C VAL A 159 -13.65 -12.22 -14.22
N THR A 160 -13.90 -13.01 -13.18
CA THR A 160 -15.23 -13.11 -12.56
C THR A 160 -15.45 -11.90 -11.66
N ARG A 161 -16.54 -11.16 -11.88
CA ARG A 161 -16.90 -10.04 -11.00
C ARG A 161 -17.31 -10.56 -9.63
N VAL A 162 -16.72 -9.95 -8.62
CA VAL A 162 -16.96 -10.29 -7.22
C VAL A 162 -17.45 -9.07 -6.44
N GLY A 163 -18.05 -9.30 -5.27
CA GLY A 163 -18.25 -8.30 -4.24
C GLY A 163 -17.15 -8.42 -3.18
N ILE A 164 -17.01 -7.42 -2.33
CA ILE A 164 -16.11 -7.47 -1.18
C ILE A 164 -16.85 -6.95 0.05
N ASP A 165 -16.93 -7.78 1.09
CA ASP A 165 -17.47 -7.41 2.39
C ASP A 165 -16.34 -7.12 3.38
N LEU A 166 -16.35 -5.91 3.94
CA LEU A 166 -15.40 -5.45 4.95
C LEU A 166 -16.06 -5.36 6.33
N LYS A 167 -15.27 -5.56 7.38
CA LYS A 167 -15.66 -5.40 8.79
C LYS A 167 -14.89 -4.23 9.39
N GLN A 168 -15.53 -3.10 9.65
CA GLN A 168 -14.88 -1.92 10.23
C GLN A 168 -14.12 -2.22 11.52
N ALA A 169 -14.67 -3.09 12.36
CA ALA A 169 -14.05 -3.46 13.64
C ALA A 169 -12.73 -4.22 13.49
N ALA A 170 -12.47 -4.82 12.32
CA ALA A 170 -11.26 -5.60 12.04
C ALA A 170 -10.16 -4.77 11.35
N ILE A 171 -10.47 -3.57 10.89
CA ILE A 171 -9.52 -2.72 10.19
C ILE A 171 -8.58 -2.05 11.20
N PRO A 172 -7.26 -2.32 11.15
CA PRO A 172 -6.32 -1.73 12.08
C PRO A 172 -6.02 -0.27 11.70
N VAL A 173 -6.33 0.63 12.61
CA VAL A 173 -6.03 2.07 12.52
C VAL A 173 -5.47 2.49 13.87
N LEU A 174 -4.37 3.23 13.91
CA LEU A 174 -3.83 3.82 15.13
C LEU A 174 -4.82 4.86 15.69
N ASP A 175 -4.94 4.96 17.00
CA ASP A 175 -5.87 5.89 17.64
C ASP A 175 -5.58 7.35 17.25
N GLU A 176 -4.29 7.72 17.17
CA GLU A 176 -3.85 9.05 16.74
C GLU A 176 -4.25 9.33 15.27
N VAL A 177 -4.12 8.31 14.41
CA VAL A 177 -4.51 8.40 13.00
C VAL A 177 -6.03 8.51 12.87
N ALA A 178 -6.78 7.73 13.66
CA ALA A 178 -8.25 7.81 13.68
C ALA A 178 -8.72 9.19 14.14
N GLY A 179 -8.14 9.74 15.20
CA GLY A 179 -8.44 11.08 15.71
C GLY A 179 -8.11 12.18 14.69
N ALA A 180 -6.95 12.06 14.01
CA ALA A 180 -6.57 12.99 12.95
C ALA A 180 -7.54 12.96 11.76
N CYS A 181 -7.93 11.77 11.32
CA CYS A 181 -8.92 11.60 10.26
C CYS A 181 -10.29 12.21 10.67
N GLU A 182 -10.73 12.00 11.91
CA GLU A 182 -11.98 12.57 12.41
C GLU A 182 -11.94 14.10 12.42
N LEU A 183 -10.83 14.69 12.90
CA LEU A 183 -10.62 16.13 12.93
C LEU A 183 -10.68 16.76 11.52
N LEU A 184 -10.12 16.08 10.54
CA LEU A 184 -10.05 16.54 9.15
C LEU A 184 -11.28 16.12 8.30
N GLY A 185 -12.22 15.36 8.87
CA GLY A 185 -13.37 14.83 8.15
C GLY A 185 -13.00 13.79 7.08
N LEU A 186 -11.91 13.04 7.27
CA LEU A 186 -11.40 12.02 6.36
C LEU A 186 -11.82 10.62 6.82
N ASP A 187 -12.05 9.73 5.87
CA ASP A 187 -12.22 8.29 6.14
C ASP A 187 -10.87 7.59 5.92
N PRO A 188 -10.30 6.90 6.93
CA PRO A 188 -9.00 6.19 6.81
C PRO A 188 -8.91 5.24 5.63
N LEU A 189 -10.03 4.70 5.15
CA LEU A 189 -10.06 3.82 3.98
C LEU A 189 -9.57 4.48 2.68
N TYR A 190 -9.64 5.81 2.58
CA TYR A 190 -9.25 6.57 1.38
C TYR A 190 -7.86 7.20 1.51
N VAL A 191 -7.24 7.10 2.67
CA VAL A 191 -5.94 7.70 2.95
C VAL A 191 -4.82 6.80 2.44
N ALA A 192 -3.79 7.40 1.85
CA ALA A 192 -2.67 6.70 1.23
C ALA A 192 -1.77 5.99 2.26
N ASN A 193 -1.19 4.86 1.82
CA ASN A 193 -0.23 4.05 2.56
C ASN A 193 0.98 3.77 1.66
N GLU A 194 2.20 3.71 2.20
CA GLU A 194 3.43 3.49 1.44
C GLU A 194 4.24 2.26 1.90
N GLY A 195 3.89 1.67 3.05
CA GLY A 195 4.52 0.47 3.60
C GLY A 195 3.52 -0.62 4.03
N VAL A 196 2.27 -0.51 3.58
CA VAL A 196 1.20 -1.49 3.82
C VAL A 196 0.81 -2.15 2.51
N PHE A 197 0.46 -3.42 2.56
CA PHE A 197 -0.12 -4.13 1.43
C PHE A 197 -1.43 -4.84 1.78
N LEU A 198 -2.22 -5.09 0.76
CA LEU A 198 -3.39 -5.96 0.79
C LEU A 198 -3.03 -7.30 0.13
N ALA A 199 -3.41 -8.38 0.78
CA ALA A 199 -3.34 -9.72 0.22
C ALA A 199 -4.77 -10.29 0.12
N ILE A 200 -5.08 -10.90 -1.04
CA ILE A 200 -6.25 -11.75 -1.19
C ILE A 200 -5.76 -13.18 -1.28
N VAL A 201 -6.15 -13.99 -0.32
CA VAL A 201 -5.66 -15.35 -0.15
C VAL A 201 -6.80 -16.36 -0.07
N ALA A 202 -6.52 -17.60 -0.44
CA ALA A 202 -7.47 -18.70 -0.31
C ALA A 202 -7.92 -18.87 1.16
N THR A 203 -9.21 -19.13 1.35
CA THR A 203 -9.80 -19.27 2.70
C THR A 203 -9.07 -20.32 3.54
N GLU A 204 -8.64 -21.40 2.91
CA GLU A 204 -8.03 -22.57 3.56
C GLU A 204 -6.71 -22.25 4.25
N VAL A 205 -5.98 -21.25 3.76
CA VAL A 205 -4.66 -20.83 4.28
C VAL A 205 -4.70 -19.52 5.06
N ALA A 206 -5.83 -18.81 5.07
CA ALA A 206 -5.91 -17.43 5.54
C ALA A 206 -5.45 -17.22 6.99
N ASP A 207 -5.82 -18.14 7.90
CA ASP A 207 -5.40 -18.03 9.30
C ASP A 207 -3.90 -18.32 9.46
N ALA A 208 -3.37 -19.37 8.80
CA ALA A 208 -1.95 -19.67 8.80
C ALA A 208 -1.12 -18.54 8.16
N PHE A 209 -1.62 -17.96 7.05
CA PHE A 209 -1.02 -16.79 6.40
C PHE A 209 -0.95 -15.60 7.35
N LEU A 210 -2.04 -15.31 8.07
CA LEU A 210 -2.08 -14.20 9.03
C LEU A 210 -1.10 -14.43 10.20
N GLU A 211 -1.06 -15.65 10.75
CA GLU A 211 -0.13 -16.02 11.80
C GLU A 211 1.32 -15.83 11.32
N LYS A 212 1.65 -16.36 10.16
CA LYS A 212 2.98 -16.19 9.55
C LYS A 212 3.33 -14.71 9.33
N LEU A 213 2.44 -13.96 8.70
CA LEU A 213 2.66 -12.54 8.41
C LEU A 213 2.96 -11.76 9.70
N ARG A 214 2.27 -12.05 10.80
CA ARG A 214 2.51 -11.40 12.10
C ARG A 214 3.89 -11.67 12.71
N THR A 215 4.58 -12.70 12.27
CA THR A 215 5.96 -13.00 12.69
C THR A 215 7.01 -12.29 11.85
N LEU A 216 6.63 -11.71 10.72
CA LEU A 216 7.52 -11.05 9.78
C LEU A 216 7.55 -9.54 10.01
N ASP A 217 8.64 -8.90 9.56
CA ASP A 217 8.75 -7.44 9.55
C ASP A 217 7.57 -6.81 8.80
N TYR A 218 7.08 -5.71 9.33
CA TYR A 218 5.95 -4.93 8.77
C TYR A 218 4.60 -5.67 8.74
N GLY A 219 4.50 -6.82 9.45
CA GLY A 219 3.29 -7.64 9.51
C GLY A 219 2.65 -7.75 10.90
N HIS A 220 3.25 -7.22 11.95
CA HIS A 220 2.82 -7.45 13.34
C HIS A 220 1.37 -7.05 13.63
N SER A 221 0.86 -6.02 12.96
CA SER A 221 -0.52 -5.53 13.11
C SER A 221 -1.45 -6.02 11.99
N ALA A 222 -1.04 -7.07 11.27
CA ALA A 222 -1.85 -7.63 10.19
C ALA A 222 -3.19 -8.16 10.70
N ALA A 223 -4.22 -8.02 9.86
CA ALA A 223 -5.57 -8.45 10.17
C ALA A 223 -6.34 -8.92 8.93
N ILE A 224 -7.22 -9.91 9.11
CA ILE A 224 -8.26 -10.23 8.13
C ILE A 224 -9.35 -9.20 8.27
N ILE A 225 -9.49 -8.32 7.26
CA ILE A 225 -10.42 -7.19 7.28
C ILE A 225 -11.73 -7.46 6.55
N GLY A 226 -11.81 -8.54 5.79
CA GLY A 226 -12.99 -8.85 5.00
C GLY A 226 -12.88 -10.12 4.19
N GLU A 227 -13.82 -10.27 3.28
CA GLU A 227 -13.99 -11.46 2.44
C GLU A 227 -14.47 -11.07 1.05
N VAL A 228 -14.00 -11.81 0.05
CA VAL A 228 -14.52 -11.74 -1.31
C VAL A 228 -15.82 -12.56 -1.38
N VAL A 229 -16.88 -11.98 -1.91
CA VAL A 229 -18.20 -12.58 -1.93
C VAL A 229 -18.79 -12.63 -3.34
N ALA A 230 -19.74 -13.55 -3.57
CA ALA A 230 -20.46 -13.61 -4.84
C ALA A 230 -21.60 -12.57 -4.92
N GLU A 231 -22.08 -12.13 -3.75
CA GLU A 231 -23.12 -11.13 -3.60
C GLU A 231 -22.60 -9.75 -4.01
N HIS A 232 -23.49 -8.86 -4.43
CA HIS A 232 -23.22 -7.48 -4.86
C HIS A 232 -21.95 -7.30 -5.74
N PRO A 233 -21.81 -8.05 -6.85
CA PRO A 233 -20.62 -8.01 -7.68
C PRO A 233 -20.34 -6.59 -8.21
N GLY A 234 -19.09 -6.18 -8.09
CA GLY A 234 -18.62 -4.83 -8.45
C GLY A 234 -18.79 -3.79 -7.33
N GLN A 235 -19.12 -4.19 -6.12
CA GLN A 235 -19.28 -3.31 -4.97
C GLN A 235 -18.41 -3.76 -3.79
N VAL A 236 -17.93 -2.78 -3.03
CA VAL A 236 -17.31 -2.98 -1.73
C VAL A 236 -18.29 -2.51 -0.67
N VAL A 237 -18.62 -3.35 0.28
CA VAL A 237 -19.56 -3.06 1.36
C VAL A 237 -18.85 -3.14 2.70
N LEU A 238 -18.99 -2.11 3.53
CA LEU A 238 -18.44 -2.05 4.87
C LEU A 238 -19.56 -2.24 5.89
N THR A 239 -19.39 -3.21 6.79
CA THR A 239 -20.22 -3.37 7.97
C THR A 239 -19.59 -2.59 9.13
N SER A 240 -20.31 -1.61 9.65
CA SER A 240 -19.87 -0.78 10.76
C SER A 240 -19.81 -1.53 12.10
N ARG A 241 -19.13 -0.95 13.10
CA ARG A 241 -19.04 -1.52 14.45
C ARG A 241 -20.40 -1.74 15.12
N ILE A 242 -21.43 -0.99 14.70
CA ILE A 242 -22.81 -1.09 15.22
C ILE A 242 -23.75 -1.87 14.29
N GLY A 243 -23.21 -2.55 13.26
CA GLY A 243 -23.94 -3.44 12.35
C GLY A 243 -24.59 -2.77 11.14
N GLY A 244 -24.50 -1.43 10.99
CA GLY A 244 -24.95 -0.73 9.78
C GLY A 244 -24.06 -1.07 8.58
N ARG A 245 -24.65 -1.19 7.38
CA ARG A 245 -23.90 -1.48 6.15
C ARG A 245 -23.89 -0.24 5.24
N ARG A 246 -22.74 0.07 4.65
CA ARG A 246 -22.60 1.11 3.63
C ARG A 246 -21.75 0.64 2.47
N VAL A 247 -22.03 1.15 1.28
CA VAL A 247 -21.14 0.96 0.12
C VAL A 247 -19.92 1.86 0.29
N VAL A 248 -18.73 1.29 0.10
CA VAL A 248 -17.47 2.04 -0.01
C VAL A 248 -17.28 2.33 -1.50
N ASN A 249 -17.49 3.58 -1.89
CA ASN A 249 -17.38 3.98 -3.28
C ASN A 249 -15.92 4.17 -3.70
N MET A 250 -15.68 4.14 -5.02
CA MET A 250 -14.42 4.61 -5.60
C MET A 250 -14.21 6.07 -5.21
N LEU A 251 -12.96 6.45 -4.92
CA LEU A 251 -12.62 7.84 -4.69
C LEU A 251 -12.98 8.68 -5.92
N VAL A 252 -13.74 9.74 -5.72
CA VAL A 252 -14.08 10.71 -6.75
C VAL A 252 -13.44 12.06 -6.39
N GLY A 253 -12.57 12.55 -7.25
CA GLY A 253 -11.79 13.77 -6.98
C GLY A 253 -10.54 13.51 -6.11
N GLU A 254 -9.87 14.59 -5.74
CA GLU A 254 -8.71 14.56 -4.84
C GLU A 254 -9.19 14.93 -3.43
N GLN A 255 -9.17 14.00 -2.48
CA GLN A 255 -9.47 14.29 -1.07
C GLN A 255 -8.24 14.80 -0.32
N LEU A 256 -7.07 14.38 -0.77
CA LEU A 256 -5.78 14.80 -0.22
C LEU A 256 -4.96 15.45 -1.33
N PRO A 257 -4.13 16.45 -1.01
CA PRO A 257 -3.12 16.91 -1.96
C PRO A 257 -2.22 15.73 -2.34
N ARG A 258 -1.56 15.82 -3.50
CA ARG A 258 -0.60 14.80 -3.91
C ARG A 258 0.47 14.63 -2.85
N ILE A 259 0.49 13.46 -2.21
CA ILE A 259 1.39 13.13 -1.09
C ILE A 259 2.38 12.01 -1.45
N CYS A 260 2.27 11.48 -2.65
CA CYS A 260 3.16 10.47 -3.21
C CYS A 260 3.37 10.70 -4.71
#